data_e7d7c68532e3c8545530647e2d3f7903
#
_entry.id   e7d7c68532e3c8545530647e2d3f7903
#
_cell.length_a   1.000
_cell.length_b   1.000
_cell.length_c   1.000
_cell.angle_alpha   90.00
_cell.angle_beta   90.00
_cell.angle_gamma   90.00
#
_symmetry.space_group_name_H-M   'P 1'
#
loop_
_entity.id
_entity.type
_entity.pdbx_description
1 polymer ?
#
loop_
_entity_poly.entity_id
_entity_poly.type
_entity_poly.pdbx_seq_one_letter_code
_entity_poly.pdbx_strand_id
1 'polypeptide(L)'
;MATSKAAEQPTRRDFLYIATSVVGAVGAAAAAWPLINQMNPDASVLALSSTEVDLSPIAEGQILTVKWRGKPVFISHRSKKEIDEARAVKLSDLPDPQPDEARVKKDKDQWLVLIGICTHLGCVPLGHEGEYAGWFCPCHGSQYDTSGRIRKGPAPANLEVPPYEFASDTTIRIG
;
A
#
# COMPACT_ATOMS: atom_id res chain seq x y z
N MET A 1 34.70 53.01 10.32
CA MET A 1 35.95 52.22 10.12
C MET A 1 35.77 50.87 10.77
N ALA A 2 35.55 49.81 9.98
CA ALA A 2 35.42 48.47 10.47
C ALA A 2 36.84 47.87 10.62
N THR A 3 37.27 47.63 11.85
CA THR A 3 38.51 46.93 12.15
C THR A 3 38.37 45.45 11.77
N SER A 4 38.99 45.07 10.66
CA SER A 4 39.15 43.63 10.33
C SER A 4 40.07 43.03 11.38
N LYS A 5 39.51 42.15 12.25
CA LYS A 5 40.32 41.25 13.08
C LYS A 5 41.14 40.35 12.16
N ALA A 6 42.44 40.50 12.21
CA ALA A 6 43.34 39.54 11.54
C ALA A 6 43.03 38.11 12.03
N ALA A 7 42.85 37.18 11.11
CA ALA A 7 42.63 35.78 11.45
C ALA A 7 43.86 35.26 12.24
N GLU A 8 43.61 34.83 13.47
CA GLU A 8 44.63 34.27 14.34
C GLU A 8 45.17 32.97 13.67
N GLN A 9 46.50 32.86 13.57
CA GLN A 9 47.10 31.69 12.92
C GLN A 9 46.85 30.42 13.76
N PRO A 10 46.41 29.33 13.15
CA PRO A 10 46.07 28.10 13.88
C PRO A 10 47.32 27.54 14.60
N THR A 11 47.13 27.22 15.86
CA THR A 11 48.19 26.68 16.73
C THR A 11 48.24 25.15 16.63
N ARG A 12 49.32 24.53 17.14
CA ARG A 12 49.44 23.04 17.30
C ARG A 12 48.30 22.49 18.15
N ARG A 13 47.84 23.26 19.12
CA ARG A 13 46.72 22.90 19.99
C ARG A 13 45.39 22.84 19.19
N ASP A 14 45.15 23.82 18.34
CA ASP A 14 43.94 23.85 17.50
C ASP A 14 43.92 22.67 16.53
N PHE A 15 45.09 22.32 15.95
CA PHE A 15 45.21 21.13 15.13
C PHE A 15 44.82 19.85 15.88
N LEU A 16 45.33 19.67 17.13
CA LEU A 16 45.00 18.51 17.95
C LEU A 16 43.50 18.45 18.28
N TYR A 17 42.87 19.58 18.62
CA TYR A 17 41.45 19.64 18.89
C TYR A 17 40.62 19.30 17.65
N ILE A 18 40.96 19.85 16.50
CA ILE A 18 40.27 19.57 15.25
C ILE A 18 40.41 18.09 14.87
N ALA A 19 41.67 17.58 14.90
CA ALA A 19 41.93 16.18 14.56
C ALA A 19 41.19 15.22 15.48
N THR A 20 41.18 15.46 16.79
CA THR A 20 40.46 14.61 17.76
C THR A 20 38.94 14.71 17.55
N SER A 21 38.45 15.91 17.30
CA SER A 21 36.99 16.10 17.04
C SER A 21 36.53 15.37 15.77
N VAL A 22 37.32 15.44 14.69
CA VAL A 22 37.02 14.75 13.44
C VAL A 22 37.04 13.23 13.64
N VAL A 23 38.08 12.69 14.27
CA VAL A 23 38.18 11.25 14.56
C VAL A 23 37.03 10.81 15.46
N GLY A 24 36.72 11.60 16.50
CA GLY A 24 35.58 11.31 17.37
C GLY A 24 34.23 11.33 16.65
N ALA A 25 34.03 12.29 15.77
CA ALA A 25 32.79 12.36 14.96
C ALA A 25 32.67 11.18 13.98
N VAL A 26 33.74 10.82 13.30
CA VAL A 26 33.78 9.65 12.41
C VAL A 26 33.55 8.35 13.20
N GLY A 27 34.18 8.20 14.37
CA GLY A 27 33.97 7.05 15.25
C GLY A 27 32.51 6.95 15.74
N ALA A 28 31.90 8.07 16.14
CA ALA A 28 30.51 8.11 16.56
C ALA A 28 29.55 7.76 15.41
N ALA A 29 29.80 8.29 14.22
CA ALA A 29 28.99 7.97 13.03
C ALA A 29 29.16 6.49 12.64
N ALA A 30 30.35 5.93 12.68
CA ALA A 30 30.61 4.51 12.41
C ALA A 30 29.93 3.58 13.44
N ALA A 31 29.86 3.99 14.71
CA ALA A 31 29.16 3.23 15.75
C ALA A 31 27.64 3.35 15.65
N ALA A 32 27.10 4.52 15.22
CA ALA A 32 25.69 4.72 15.05
C ALA A 32 25.11 4.02 13.79
N TRP A 33 25.93 3.89 12.73
CA TRP A 33 25.48 3.32 11.47
C TRP A 33 24.86 1.92 11.58
N PRO A 34 25.49 0.91 12.21
CA PRO A 34 24.89 -0.42 12.37
C PRO A 34 23.59 -0.39 13.17
N LEU A 35 23.44 0.52 14.15
CA LEU A 35 22.21 0.68 14.93
C LEU A 35 21.07 1.23 14.07
N ILE A 36 21.37 2.13 13.15
CA ILE A 36 20.39 2.64 12.17
C ILE A 36 20.08 1.57 11.13
N ASN A 37 21.13 0.90 10.62
CA ASN A 37 20.99 -0.09 9.55
C ASN A 37 20.18 -1.32 9.97
N GLN A 38 20.21 -1.72 11.25
CA GLN A 38 19.38 -2.83 11.77
C GLN A 38 17.87 -2.52 11.75
N MET A 39 17.45 -1.25 11.58
CA MET A 39 16.06 -0.86 11.42
C MET A 39 15.54 -1.08 10.00
N ASN A 40 16.41 -1.36 9.04
CA ASN A 40 16.00 -1.69 7.67
C ASN A 40 15.30 -3.05 7.63
N PRO A 41 14.33 -3.23 6.70
CA PRO A 41 13.73 -4.53 6.48
C PRO A 41 14.79 -5.59 6.15
N ASP A 42 14.62 -6.75 6.73
CA ASP A 42 15.52 -7.87 6.49
C ASP A 42 15.31 -8.47 5.08
N ALA A 43 16.27 -9.24 4.59
CA ALA A 43 16.23 -9.81 3.24
C ALA A 43 15.02 -10.73 3.01
N SER A 44 14.52 -11.41 4.05
CA SER A 44 13.33 -12.26 3.94
C SER A 44 12.06 -11.45 3.72
N VAL A 45 11.96 -10.28 4.37
CA VAL A 45 10.83 -9.35 4.17
C VAL A 45 10.88 -8.75 2.76
N LEU A 46 12.07 -8.42 2.26
CA LEU A 46 12.26 -7.91 0.90
C LEU A 46 11.96 -8.98 -0.16
N ALA A 47 12.33 -10.23 0.08
CA ALA A 47 12.01 -11.37 -0.80
C ALA A 47 10.49 -11.63 -0.89
N LEU A 48 9.73 -11.29 0.16
CA LEU A 48 8.27 -11.36 0.19
C LEU A 48 7.60 -10.06 -0.25
N SER A 49 8.34 -9.13 -0.84
CA SER A 49 7.82 -7.83 -1.26
C SER A 49 6.81 -7.90 -2.39
N SER A 50 6.89 -8.93 -3.23
CA SER A 50 5.94 -9.19 -4.31
C SER A 50 5.43 -10.64 -4.27
N THR A 51 4.24 -10.85 -4.84
CA THR A 51 3.59 -12.16 -4.97
C THR A 51 3.03 -12.28 -6.38
N GLU A 52 3.36 -13.36 -7.09
CA GLU A 52 2.76 -13.68 -8.38
C GLU A 52 1.57 -14.62 -8.18
N VAL A 53 0.50 -14.37 -8.92
CA VAL A 53 -0.75 -15.12 -8.83
C VAL A 53 -1.23 -15.48 -10.22
N ASP A 54 -1.48 -16.79 -10.45
CA ASP A 54 -2.12 -17.29 -11.65
C ASP A 54 -3.63 -17.06 -11.56
N LEU A 55 -4.18 -16.38 -12.56
CA LEU A 55 -5.60 -16.03 -12.67
C LEU A 55 -6.42 -17.14 -13.38
N SER A 56 -5.75 -18.05 -14.07
CA SER A 56 -6.41 -19.09 -14.91
C SER A 56 -7.45 -19.93 -14.16
N PRO A 57 -7.23 -20.29 -12.87
CA PRO A 57 -8.21 -21.10 -12.14
C PRO A 57 -9.41 -20.31 -11.61
N ILE A 58 -9.41 -18.96 -11.75
CA ILE A 58 -10.44 -18.11 -11.15
C ILE A 58 -11.58 -17.96 -12.16
N ALA A 59 -12.71 -18.61 -11.93
CA ALA A 59 -13.88 -18.48 -12.78
C ALA A 59 -14.54 -17.11 -12.60
N GLU A 60 -15.33 -16.68 -13.62
CA GLU A 60 -16.12 -15.46 -13.54
C GLU A 60 -17.07 -15.47 -12.33
N GLY A 61 -17.11 -14.39 -11.60
CA GLY A 61 -17.84 -14.25 -10.35
C GLY A 61 -17.12 -14.83 -9.12
N GLN A 62 -15.90 -15.33 -9.23
CA GLN A 62 -15.16 -15.84 -8.08
C GLN A 62 -14.18 -14.80 -7.50
N ILE A 63 -13.96 -14.92 -6.20
CA ILE A 63 -12.95 -14.13 -5.46
C ILE A 63 -11.89 -15.10 -4.91
N LEU A 64 -10.64 -14.90 -5.33
CA LEU A 64 -9.49 -15.56 -4.72
C LEU A 64 -8.89 -14.65 -3.65
N THR A 65 -8.55 -15.21 -2.49
CA THR A 65 -7.83 -14.48 -1.43
C THR A 65 -6.41 -15.01 -1.35
N VAL A 66 -5.44 -14.11 -1.53
CA VAL A 66 -4.02 -14.38 -1.37
C VAL A 66 -3.43 -13.53 -0.24
N LYS A 67 -2.26 -13.91 0.26
CA LYS A 67 -1.57 -13.14 1.29
C LYS A 67 -0.41 -12.37 0.69
N TRP A 68 -0.38 -11.05 0.90
CA TRP A 68 0.73 -10.17 0.52
C TRP A 68 1.12 -9.28 1.68
N ARG A 69 2.39 -9.26 2.06
CA ARG A 69 2.92 -8.49 3.20
C ARG A 69 2.11 -8.66 4.49
N GLY A 70 1.64 -9.88 4.75
CA GLY A 70 0.82 -10.18 5.93
C GLY A 70 -0.65 -9.77 5.84
N LYS A 71 -1.06 -9.08 4.77
CA LYS A 71 -2.45 -8.66 4.54
C LYS A 71 -3.16 -9.59 3.56
N PRO A 72 -4.46 -9.87 3.73
CA PRO A 72 -5.25 -10.52 2.70
C PRO A 72 -5.43 -9.58 1.50
N VAL A 73 -5.32 -10.11 0.30
CA VAL A 73 -5.62 -9.42 -0.95
C VAL A 73 -6.67 -10.22 -1.68
N PHE A 74 -7.76 -9.58 -2.03
CA PHE A 74 -8.84 -10.12 -2.83
C PHE A 74 -8.53 -9.90 -4.31
N ILE A 75 -8.66 -10.96 -5.10
CA ILE A 75 -8.59 -10.92 -6.56
C ILE A 75 -9.95 -11.40 -7.05
N SER A 76 -10.76 -10.50 -7.55
CA SER A 76 -12.10 -10.77 -8.03
C SER A 76 -12.13 -10.83 -9.56
N HIS A 77 -12.64 -11.93 -10.11
CA HIS A 77 -12.95 -12.03 -11.53
C HIS A 77 -14.40 -11.58 -11.73
N ARG A 78 -14.59 -10.29 -11.97
CA ARG A 78 -15.90 -9.65 -12.06
C ARG A 78 -16.64 -10.06 -13.33
N SER A 79 -17.92 -10.34 -13.19
CA SER A 79 -18.85 -10.47 -14.29
C SER A 79 -19.14 -9.11 -14.94
N LYS A 80 -19.61 -9.13 -16.17
CA LYS A 80 -20.06 -7.89 -16.83
C LYS A 80 -21.13 -7.16 -16.04
N LYS A 81 -22.05 -7.90 -15.41
CA LYS A 81 -23.09 -7.33 -14.55
C LYS A 81 -22.50 -6.53 -13.40
N GLU A 82 -21.52 -7.06 -12.69
CA GLU A 82 -20.86 -6.37 -11.56
C GLU A 82 -20.13 -5.10 -12.01
N ILE A 83 -19.50 -5.13 -13.18
CA ILE A 83 -18.85 -3.97 -13.78
C ILE A 83 -19.88 -2.88 -14.14
N ASP A 84 -20.96 -3.27 -14.81
CA ASP A 84 -22.01 -2.35 -15.23
C ASP A 84 -22.72 -1.71 -14.00
N GLU A 85 -22.98 -2.50 -12.95
CA GLU A 85 -23.51 -2.03 -11.68
C GLU A 85 -22.57 -1.03 -10.99
N ALA A 86 -21.28 -1.34 -10.94
CA ALA A 86 -20.29 -0.43 -10.37
C ALA A 86 -20.21 0.90 -11.13
N ARG A 87 -20.25 0.87 -12.46
CA ARG A 87 -20.21 2.07 -13.32
C ARG A 87 -21.51 2.88 -13.31
N ALA A 88 -22.63 2.25 -13.04
CA ALA A 88 -23.93 2.94 -12.92
C ALA A 88 -24.04 3.82 -11.66
N VAL A 89 -23.17 3.63 -10.67
CA VAL A 89 -23.18 4.40 -9.42
C VAL A 89 -22.68 5.82 -9.67
N LYS A 90 -23.49 6.82 -9.31
CA LYS A 90 -23.08 8.23 -9.39
C LYS A 90 -22.01 8.53 -8.36
N LEU A 91 -20.97 9.23 -8.77
CA LEU A 91 -19.86 9.60 -7.86
C LEU A 91 -20.33 10.46 -6.68
N SER A 92 -21.38 11.27 -6.89
CA SER A 92 -21.99 12.08 -5.82
C SER A 92 -22.63 11.26 -4.70
N ASP A 93 -22.97 9.99 -4.97
CA ASP A 93 -23.64 9.11 -4.02
C ASP A 93 -22.63 8.25 -3.21
N LEU A 94 -21.35 8.46 -3.46
CA LEU A 94 -20.25 7.76 -2.79
C LEU A 94 -19.66 8.64 -1.68
N PRO A 95 -19.53 8.12 -0.45
CA PRO A 95 -18.82 8.82 0.64
C PRO A 95 -17.36 9.13 0.31
N ASP A 96 -16.70 8.24 -0.44
CA ASP A 96 -15.35 8.39 -0.97
C ASP A 96 -15.41 8.27 -2.50
N PRO A 97 -15.61 9.39 -3.23
CA PRO A 97 -15.87 9.40 -4.67
C PRO A 97 -14.66 8.94 -5.49
N GLN A 98 -14.78 7.78 -6.13
CA GLN A 98 -13.78 7.26 -7.06
C GLN A 98 -14.49 6.50 -8.20
N PRO A 99 -14.19 6.78 -9.48
CA PRO A 99 -14.76 6.02 -10.60
C PRO A 99 -14.21 4.59 -10.62
N ASP A 100 -15.01 3.64 -11.14
CA ASP A 100 -14.63 2.23 -11.23
C ASP A 100 -13.35 2.03 -12.03
N GLU A 101 -13.22 2.77 -13.13
CA GLU A 101 -12.07 2.69 -14.04
C GLU A 101 -10.74 3.07 -13.37
N ALA A 102 -10.78 3.90 -12.34
CA ALA A 102 -9.58 4.27 -11.57
C ALA A 102 -9.12 3.18 -10.60
N ARG A 103 -9.92 2.13 -10.42
CA ARG A 103 -9.67 1.05 -9.47
C ARG A 103 -9.17 -0.23 -10.12
N VAL A 104 -9.20 -0.27 -11.45
CA VAL A 104 -8.76 -1.42 -12.27
C VAL A 104 -7.67 -1.01 -13.25
N LYS A 105 -7.02 -1.97 -13.87
CA LYS A 105 -6.07 -1.70 -14.95
C LYS A 105 -6.82 -1.57 -16.28
N LYS A 106 -6.33 -0.67 -17.13
CA LYS A 106 -6.89 -0.45 -18.48
C LYS A 106 -6.96 -1.78 -19.24
N ASP A 107 -8.06 -2.00 -19.94
CA ASP A 107 -8.36 -3.19 -20.74
C ASP A 107 -8.38 -4.52 -19.94
N LYS A 108 -8.49 -4.43 -18.60
CA LYS A 108 -8.55 -5.57 -17.68
C LYS A 108 -9.64 -5.37 -16.63
N ASP A 109 -10.77 -4.77 -17.03
CA ASP A 109 -11.88 -4.37 -16.14
C ASP A 109 -12.49 -5.52 -15.35
N GLN A 110 -12.39 -6.74 -15.88
CA GLN A 110 -12.86 -7.95 -15.21
C GLN A 110 -12.02 -8.32 -13.98
N TRP A 111 -10.82 -7.77 -13.83
CA TRP A 111 -9.96 -8.09 -12.70
C TRP A 111 -9.86 -6.93 -11.71
N LEU A 112 -10.46 -7.11 -10.55
CA LEU A 112 -10.38 -6.16 -9.44
C LEU A 112 -9.50 -6.73 -8.32
N VAL A 113 -8.47 -5.98 -7.94
CA VAL A 113 -7.52 -6.39 -6.90
C VAL A 113 -7.60 -5.40 -5.75
N LEU A 114 -7.92 -5.88 -4.55
CA LEU A 114 -8.15 -5.06 -3.37
C LEU A 114 -7.43 -5.62 -2.15
N ILE A 115 -6.94 -4.76 -1.28
CA ILE A 115 -6.53 -5.16 0.06
C ILE A 115 -7.80 -5.48 0.86
N GLY A 116 -7.93 -6.72 1.32
CA GLY A 116 -9.09 -7.24 2.04
C GLY A 116 -9.12 -6.80 3.51
N ILE A 117 -8.92 -5.51 3.74
CA ILE A 117 -8.91 -4.92 5.09
C ILE A 117 -9.89 -3.75 5.12
N CYS A 118 -10.91 -3.86 5.98
CA CYS A 118 -11.88 -2.81 6.19
C CYS A 118 -11.20 -1.55 6.73
N THR A 119 -11.47 -0.42 6.08
CA THR A 119 -10.86 0.88 6.42
C THR A 119 -11.36 1.49 7.73
N HIS A 120 -12.35 0.85 8.39
CA HIS A 120 -12.78 1.26 9.73
C HIS A 120 -11.76 0.89 10.81
N LEU A 121 -11.60 -0.40 11.12
CA LEU A 121 -10.72 -0.91 12.18
C LEU A 121 -9.98 -2.20 11.79
N GLY A 122 -9.80 -2.47 10.50
CA GLY A 122 -8.91 -3.53 10.03
C GLY A 122 -9.50 -4.94 9.98
N CYS A 123 -10.82 -5.14 10.14
CA CYS A 123 -11.45 -6.45 9.95
C CYS A 123 -11.40 -6.88 8.48
N VAL A 124 -11.45 -8.18 8.22
CA VAL A 124 -11.52 -8.73 6.85
C VAL A 124 -12.98 -8.80 6.41
N PRO A 125 -13.40 -8.06 5.37
CA PRO A 125 -14.76 -8.13 4.85
C PRO A 125 -15.03 -9.46 4.13
N LEU A 126 -16.31 -9.86 4.11
CA LEU A 126 -16.81 -11.03 3.38
C LEU A 126 -17.22 -10.59 1.96
N GLY A 127 -16.79 -11.34 0.96
CA GLY A 127 -17.15 -11.09 -0.44
C GLY A 127 -18.56 -11.59 -0.78
N HIS A 128 -19.20 -10.94 -1.76
CA HIS A 128 -20.56 -11.22 -2.23
C HIS A 128 -21.65 -11.10 -1.15
N GLU A 129 -21.39 -10.29 -0.14
CA GLU A 129 -22.28 -10.09 1.00
C GLU A 129 -22.74 -8.63 1.09
N GLY A 130 -23.87 -8.42 1.79
CA GLY A 130 -24.45 -7.11 2.01
C GLY A 130 -25.40 -6.65 0.90
N GLU A 131 -25.91 -5.44 1.06
CA GLU A 131 -26.97 -4.86 0.18
C GLU A 131 -26.46 -4.48 -1.21
N TYR A 132 -25.12 -4.38 -1.39
CA TYR A 132 -24.48 -3.89 -2.62
C TYR A 132 -23.73 -4.99 -3.38
N ALA A 133 -23.96 -6.27 -3.05
CA ALA A 133 -23.35 -7.45 -3.69
C ALA A 133 -21.80 -7.43 -3.80
N GLY A 134 -21.15 -6.56 -3.06
CA GLY A 134 -19.69 -6.41 -3.03
C GLY A 134 -19.08 -7.05 -1.79
N TRP A 135 -18.68 -6.24 -0.80
CA TRP A 135 -18.08 -6.74 0.44
C TRP A 135 -18.83 -6.19 1.66
N PHE A 136 -19.04 -7.09 2.62
CA PHE A 136 -19.66 -6.77 3.91
C PHE A 136 -18.67 -7.00 5.05
N CYS A 137 -18.46 -5.99 5.89
CA CYS A 137 -17.66 -6.13 7.10
C CYS A 137 -18.55 -6.46 8.31
N PRO A 138 -18.52 -7.69 8.85
CA PRO A 138 -19.44 -8.10 9.92
C PRO A 138 -19.14 -7.44 11.27
N CYS A 139 -17.93 -6.84 11.43
CA CYS A 139 -17.54 -6.25 12.70
C CYS A 139 -18.44 -5.06 13.10
N HIS A 140 -18.72 -4.15 12.15
CA HIS A 140 -19.49 -2.94 12.42
C HIS A 140 -20.43 -2.54 11.26
N GLY A 141 -20.66 -3.47 10.31
CA GLY A 141 -21.67 -3.28 9.26
C GLY A 141 -21.24 -2.37 8.11
N SER A 142 -19.94 -2.14 7.89
CA SER A 142 -19.50 -1.43 6.67
C SER A 142 -19.79 -2.26 5.44
N GLN A 143 -20.34 -1.62 4.40
CA GLN A 143 -20.72 -2.26 3.14
C GLN A 143 -20.05 -1.55 1.99
N TYR A 144 -19.47 -2.34 1.11
CA TYR A 144 -18.78 -1.89 -0.10
C TYR A 144 -19.47 -2.46 -1.33
N ASP A 145 -19.43 -1.73 -2.44
CA ASP A 145 -19.97 -2.20 -3.71
C ASP A 145 -19.02 -3.17 -4.44
N THR A 146 -19.42 -3.62 -5.63
CA THR A 146 -18.67 -4.55 -6.49
C THR A 146 -17.34 -3.99 -7.02
N SER A 147 -17.05 -2.72 -6.77
CA SER A 147 -15.75 -2.07 -7.01
C SER A 147 -14.96 -1.84 -5.72
N GLY A 148 -15.45 -2.30 -4.56
CA GLY A 148 -14.83 -2.09 -3.26
C GLY A 148 -14.91 -0.66 -2.74
N ARG A 149 -15.88 0.15 -3.23
CA ARG A 149 -16.12 1.49 -2.74
C ARG A 149 -17.11 1.47 -1.59
N ILE A 150 -16.82 2.25 -0.56
CA ILE A 150 -17.72 2.35 0.60
C ILE A 150 -19.08 2.92 0.21
N ARG A 151 -20.16 2.27 0.65
CA ARG A 151 -21.53 2.66 0.41
C ARG A 151 -22.27 2.99 1.71
N LYS A 152 -21.99 2.25 2.77
CA LYS A 152 -22.70 2.37 4.05
C LYS A 152 -21.81 1.91 5.21
N GLY A 153 -22.00 2.51 6.35
CA GLY A 153 -21.35 2.10 7.60
C GLY A 153 -20.21 3.02 8.03
N PRO A 154 -19.48 2.64 9.10
CA PRO A 154 -18.52 3.51 9.74
C PRO A 154 -17.16 3.60 9.02
N ALA A 155 -16.90 2.80 7.99
CA ALA A 155 -15.65 2.88 7.24
C ALA A 155 -15.54 4.23 6.51
N PRO A 156 -14.41 4.96 6.67
CA PRO A 156 -14.27 6.30 6.11
C PRO A 156 -13.85 6.33 4.63
N ALA A 157 -13.33 5.22 4.10
CA ALA A 157 -12.75 5.17 2.76
C ALA A 157 -13.03 3.84 2.05
N ASN A 158 -12.80 3.82 0.75
CA ASN A 158 -12.83 2.63 -0.10
C ASN A 158 -11.79 1.60 0.33
N LEU A 159 -11.99 0.31 -0.02
CA LEU A 159 -10.94 -0.70 0.10
C LEU A 159 -9.74 -0.29 -0.77
N GLU A 160 -8.55 -0.45 -0.26
CA GLU A 160 -7.32 -0.03 -0.94
C GLU A 160 -7.01 -0.92 -2.15
N VAL A 161 -6.61 -0.32 -3.27
CA VAL A 161 -6.04 -1.03 -4.42
C VAL A 161 -4.53 -1.11 -4.21
N PRO A 162 -3.94 -2.31 -4.06
CA PRO A 162 -2.50 -2.45 -3.92
C PRO A 162 -1.77 -2.11 -5.23
N PRO A 163 -0.47 -1.80 -5.19
CA PRO A 163 0.33 -1.78 -6.40
C PRO A 163 0.36 -3.19 -7.00
N TYR A 164 -0.07 -3.32 -8.25
CA TYR A 164 0.00 -4.58 -9.00
C TYR A 164 0.14 -4.31 -10.48
N GLU A 165 0.64 -5.30 -11.21
CA GLU A 165 0.75 -5.27 -12.67
C GLU A 165 0.45 -6.66 -13.27
N PHE A 166 0.06 -6.69 -14.53
CA PHE A 166 -0.08 -7.93 -15.28
C PHE A 166 1.27 -8.33 -15.86
N ALA A 167 1.84 -9.44 -15.38
CA ALA A 167 3.04 -10.04 -15.93
C ALA A 167 2.75 -10.77 -17.24
N SER A 168 1.52 -11.29 -17.40
CA SER A 168 0.97 -11.89 -18.61
C SER A 168 -0.55 -11.71 -18.64
N ASP A 169 -1.23 -12.26 -19.65
CA ASP A 169 -2.70 -12.24 -19.68
C ASP A 169 -3.34 -13.02 -18.53
N THR A 170 -2.64 -14.00 -17.99
CA THR A 170 -3.12 -14.92 -16.95
C THR A 170 -2.37 -14.80 -15.62
N THR A 171 -1.43 -13.88 -15.50
CA THR A 171 -0.61 -13.75 -14.27
C THR A 171 -0.52 -12.31 -13.84
N ILE A 172 -0.82 -12.04 -12.58
CA ILE A 172 -0.57 -10.75 -11.95
C ILE A 172 0.58 -10.85 -10.94
N ARG A 173 1.33 -9.76 -10.81
CA ARG A 173 2.30 -9.54 -9.75
C ARG A 173 1.82 -8.40 -8.86
N ILE A 174 1.74 -8.65 -7.56
CA ILE A 174 1.32 -7.71 -6.53
C ILE A 174 2.56 -7.29 -5.74
N GLY A 175 2.87 -5.99 -5.73
CA GLY A 175 4.03 -5.40 -5.04
C GLY A 175 5.18 -5.00 -5.93
#